data_427025c5360193d3e7653a7bf894ccf7
#
_entry.id   427025c5360193d3e7653a7bf894ccf7
#
_cell.length_a   1.000
_cell.length_b   1.000
_cell.length_c   1.000
_cell.angle_alpha   90.00
_cell.angle_beta   90.00
_cell.angle_gamma   90.00
#
_symmetry.space_group_name_H-M   'P 1'
#
loop_
_entity.id
_entity.type
_entity.pdbx_description
1 polymer ?
#
loop_
_entity_poly.entity_id
_entity_poly.type
_entity_poly.pdbx_seq_one_letter_code
_entity_poly.pdbx_strand_id
1 'polypeptide(L)'
;MHRVVLAAVLLPGATALLLPGVRHASAVQRCTAPRACDGLPDFVVELEEPMLDEEITAPAEEVTAAAPPAAPDPPAPSMAGSTIAAVPDGEWIISEENGVHSLEVGVAGKTMHFESGLMAKLSSGAVSLQVGATNVFCAATFERKDDPDPIDFTPLRVDYFERSSSVGRTKGGYIKRDGRPSAHETLVSRLIDRPIRPLVPSGWSLETQLTAYVLSYDGEHIPDVMGVTAASASLMLSEVPFEKPVACVRVGLLPPAEGEEGPGTFVVNPTREQAAASSFDLVMAGTAEAVLMIEGFADFLPEEKVLEGLELGLAAVRTIALALTDWAAAVGKPKWSAGVREKPAELRAAFERLRVTEQLKVALCGYGGVEAARETLKPEREAAVSEVQKAVIAQLTGGGAEPRLGDETIIEGLLEKEGGATEEEAAAAAAAAAPGASRFDIADVRSELKQSACIALREVVAETGTRQDGRSTTDVRDIDIRMGCLPKMVHGSALFTRGETQSLATATLGDASMSERYEG
;
A
#
# COMPACT_ATOMS: atom_id res chain seq x y z
N MET A 1 -30.91 -13.54 -10.26
CA MET A 1 -29.48 -13.30 -10.46
C MET A 1 -28.74 -13.82 -9.25
N HIS A 2 -27.97 -14.88 -9.41
CA HIS A 2 -27.22 -15.51 -8.30
C HIS A 2 -25.92 -14.74 -8.12
N ARG A 3 -25.75 -14.09 -6.98
CA ARG A 3 -24.46 -13.46 -6.62
C ARG A 3 -23.52 -14.53 -6.08
N VAL A 4 -22.38 -14.70 -6.71
CA VAL A 4 -21.28 -15.56 -6.23
C VAL A 4 -20.41 -14.68 -5.32
N VAL A 5 -20.30 -15.04 -4.05
CA VAL A 5 -19.35 -14.40 -3.13
C VAL A 5 -18.03 -15.17 -3.20
N LEU A 6 -17.01 -14.56 -3.74
CA LEU A 6 -15.67 -15.13 -3.83
C LEU A 6 -14.85 -14.66 -2.62
N ALA A 7 -14.58 -15.55 -1.67
CA ALA A 7 -13.63 -15.29 -0.60
C ALA A 7 -12.25 -15.82 -1.02
N ALA A 8 -11.33 -14.92 -1.33
CA ALA A 8 -9.95 -15.27 -1.63
C ALA A 8 -9.12 -15.21 -0.34
N VAL A 9 -8.61 -16.35 0.13
CA VAL A 9 -7.62 -16.39 1.20
C VAL A 9 -6.24 -16.26 0.56
N LEU A 10 -5.67 -15.06 0.61
CA LEU A 10 -4.28 -14.82 0.26
C LEU A 10 -3.41 -15.31 1.41
N LEU A 11 -2.67 -16.39 1.19
CA LEU A 11 -1.57 -16.76 2.09
C LEU A 11 -0.40 -15.81 1.81
N PRO A 12 -0.04 -14.92 2.73
CA PRO A 12 1.16 -14.12 2.56
C PRO A 12 2.36 -15.03 2.68
N GLY A 13 3.29 -14.93 1.73
CA GLY A 13 4.62 -15.53 1.86
C GLY A 13 5.25 -15.00 3.14
N ALA A 14 5.37 -15.85 4.15
CA ALA A 14 5.93 -15.51 5.43
C ALA A 14 7.42 -15.27 5.28
N THR A 15 7.83 -14.02 5.19
CA THR A 15 9.18 -13.62 5.57
C THR A 15 9.18 -13.53 7.10
N ALA A 16 9.52 -14.64 7.74
CA ALA A 16 9.72 -14.68 9.19
C ALA A 16 11.02 -13.94 9.50
N LEU A 17 10.91 -12.70 9.94
CA LEU A 17 11.96 -12.01 10.69
C LEU A 17 12.04 -12.64 12.08
N LEU A 18 13.01 -13.52 12.28
CA LEU A 18 13.39 -14.05 13.59
C LEU A 18 14.13 -12.94 14.35
N LEU A 19 13.44 -12.34 15.30
CA LEU A 19 14.10 -11.61 16.39
C LEU A 19 14.65 -12.62 17.40
N PRO A 20 15.90 -12.50 17.87
CA PRO A 20 16.45 -13.36 18.89
C PRO A 20 16.04 -12.88 20.28
N GLY A 21 15.40 -13.72 21.03
CA GLY A 21 15.36 -13.61 22.48
C GLY A 21 14.01 -13.63 23.17
N VAL A 22 13.24 -14.71 23.09
CA VAL A 22 12.41 -15.18 24.22
C VAL A 22 12.36 -16.71 24.17
N ARG A 23 12.95 -17.33 25.17
CA ARG A 23 12.82 -18.78 25.43
C ARG A 23 11.42 -19.05 25.99
N HIS A 24 10.58 -19.73 25.25
CA HIS A 24 9.52 -20.55 25.82
C HIS A 24 9.58 -21.94 25.21
N ALA A 25 9.94 -22.87 26.05
CA ALA A 25 9.85 -24.28 25.77
C ALA A 25 8.38 -24.69 25.68
N SER A 26 7.96 -25.21 24.52
CA SER A 26 6.74 -26.00 24.40
C SER A 26 7.07 -27.25 23.64
N ALA A 27 7.04 -28.34 24.35
CA ALA A 27 7.25 -29.70 23.86
C ALA A 27 6.16 -30.04 22.83
N VAL A 28 6.57 -30.29 21.57
CA VAL A 28 5.70 -30.93 20.58
C VAL A 28 5.74 -32.41 20.79
N GLN A 29 4.69 -32.94 21.38
CA GLN A 29 4.49 -34.38 21.55
C GLN A 29 3.87 -34.94 20.26
N ARG A 30 4.63 -35.79 19.56
CA ARG A 30 4.13 -36.54 18.40
C ARG A 30 3.17 -37.61 18.90
N CYS A 31 1.91 -37.54 18.50
CA CYS A 31 0.98 -38.65 18.69
C CYS A 31 1.20 -39.70 17.62
N THR A 32 1.72 -40.86 18.02
CA THR A 32 1.61 -42.11 17.27
C THR A 32 0.34 -42.83 17.70
N ALA A 33 -0.34 -43.48 16.75
CA ALA A 33 -1.65 -44.08 16.87
C ALA A 33 -1.76 -45.24 17.88
N PRO A 34 -2.96 -45.63 18.30
CA PRO A 34 -3.24 -46.28 19.56
C PRO A 34 -3.20 -47.81 19.47
N ARG A 35 -2.68 -48.45 20.55
CA ARG A 35 -3.03 -49.81 20.90
C ARG A 35 -3.99 -49.79 22.09
N ALA A 36 -5.02 -50.63 21.95
CA ALA A 36 -6.03 -50.89 22.95
C ALA A 36 -5.45 -51.25 24.33
N CYS A 37 -6.00 -50.68 25.37
CA CYS A 37 -5.93 -51.22 26.74
C CYS A 37 -7.25 -51.03 27.42
N ASP A 38 -7.87 -52.13 27.78
CA ASP A 38 -9.05 -52.29 28.61
C ASP A 38 -8.83 -51.74 30.02
N GLY A 39 -9.88 -51.20 30.61
CA GLY A 39 -10.10 -51.15 32.04
C GLY A 39 -9.79 -49.83 32.73
N LEU A 40 -10.78 -48.95 32.80
CA LEU A 40 -10.93 -47.98 33.90
C LEU A 40 -12.42 -47.70 34.12
N PRO A 41 -12.89 -47.48 35.36
CA PRO A 41 -14.30 -47.50 35.72
C PRO A 41 -15.03 -46.21 35.34
N ASP A 42 -16.32 -46.36 35.05
CA ASP A 42 -17.28 -45.33 34.76
C ASP A 42 -17.37 -44.32 35.92
N PHE A 43 -16.98 -43.08 35.66
CA PHE A 43 -17.40 -41.93 36.46
C PHE A 43 -18.65 -41.37 35.83
N VAL A 44 -19.82 -41.73 36.41
CA VAL A 44 -21.07 -41.04 36.15
C VAL A 44 -21.03 -39.71 36.88
N VAL A 45 -20.96 -38.61 36.13
CA VAL A 45 -21.23 -37.29 36.70
C VAL A 45 -22.73 -37.08 36.57
N GLU A 46 -23.44 -37.23 37.65
CA GLU A 46 -24.85 -36.74 37.79
C GLU A 46 -24.82 -35.23 37.71
N LEU A 47 -25.37 -34.71 36.63
CA LEU A 47 -25.75 -33.30 36.51
C LEU A 47 -27.10 -33.17 37.18
N GLU A 48 -27.13 -32.56 38.35
CA GLU A 48 -28.37 -32.09 38.97
C GLU A 48 -29.01 -31.03 38.06
N GLU A 49 -30.20 -31.34 37.54
CA GLU A 49 -31.08 -30.37 36.90
C GLU A 49 -31.59 -29.36 37.96
N PRO A 50 -31.54 -28.04 37.67
CA PRO A 50 -32.22 -27.10 38.57
C PRO A 50 -33.73 -27.21 38.39
N MET A 51 -34.39 -27.45 39.51
CA MET A 51 -35.84 -27.45 39.67
C MET A 51 -36.47 -26.20 39.05
N LEU A 52 -37.32 -26.42 38.06
CA LEU A 52 -38.30 -25.44 37.58
C LEU A 52 -39.55 -25.59 38.45
N ASP A 53 -39.73 -24.70 39.40
CA ASP A 53 -41.00 -24.48 40.03
C ASP A 53 -41.24 -22.97 40.15
N GLU A 54 -42.20 -22.52 39.44
CA GLU A 54 -43.34 -21.67 39.79
C GLU A 54 -43.90 -20.98 38.54
N GLU A 55 -45.02 -21.48 38.09
CA GLU A 55 -45.93 -20.78 37.18
C GLU A 55 -46.42 -19.50 37.86
N ILE A 56 -45.95 -18.34 37.40
CA ILE A 56 -46.62 -17.07 37.63
C ILE A 56 -47.50 -16.78 36.43
N THR A 57 -48.74 -17.21 36.48
CA THR A 57 -49.81 -16.76 35.60
C THR A 57 -50.21 -15.35 36.00
N ALA A 58 -49.72 -14.34 35.28
CA ALA A 58 -50.28 -13.00 35.28
C ALA A 58 -51.17 -12.82 34.04
N PRO A 59 -52.33 -12.20 34.13
CA PRO A 59 -53.23 -12.04 33.00
C PRO A 59 -52.64 -11.07 31.99
N ALA A 60 -52.63 -11.47 30.71
CA ALA A 60 -52.28 -10.62 29.60
C ALA A 60 -53.36 -9.54 29.43
N GLU A 61 -53.10 -8.35 29.93
CA GLU A 61 -53.78 -7.14 29.46
C GLU A 61 -53.09 -6.72 28.14
N GLU A 62 -53.84 -6.89 27.10
CA GLU A 62 -53.51 -6.44 25.74
C GLU A 62 -53.56 -4.91 25.70
N VAL A 63 -52.46 -4.24 26.08
CA VAL A 63 -52.29 -2.81 25.85
C VAL A 63 -51.80 -2.62 24.43
N THR A 64 -52.74 -2.50 23.51
CA THR A 64 -52.48 -1.93 22.18
C THR A 64 -52.19 -0.44 22.34
N ALA A 65 -50.97 -0.11 22.75
CA ALA A 65 -50.44 1.25 22.61
C ALA A 65 -50.13 1.47 21.13
N ALA A 66 -51.01 2.18 20.44
CA ALA A 66 -50.70 2.75 19.14
C ALA A 66 -49.40 3.56 19.27
N ALA A 67 -48.41 3.20 18.49
CA ALA A 67 -47.18 3.97 18.38
C ALA A 67 -47.55 5.44 18.09
N PRO A 68 -46.99 6.42 18.81
CA PRO A 68 -47.22 7.81 18.49
C PRO A 68 -46.81 8.06 17.04
N PRO A 69 -47.55 8.87 16.27
CA PRO A 69 -47.15 9.22 14.91
C PRO A 69 -45.71 9.72 14.96
N ALA A 70 -44.84 9.18 14.07
CA ALA A 70 -43.47 9.64 13.93
C ALA A 70 -43.49 11.16 13.82
N ALA A 71 -42.77 11.84 14.71
CA ALA A 71 -42.59 13.27 14.60
C ALA A 71 -42.07 13.55 13.19
N PRO A 72 -42.58 14.59 12.52
CA PRO A 72 -42.01 14.97 11.22
C PRO A 72 -40.51 15.15 11.40
N ASP A 73 -39.73 14.52 10.51
CA ASP A 73 -38.28 14.69 10.50
C ASP A 73 -38.00 16.18 10.66
N PRO A 74 -37.09 16.58 11.57
CA PRO A 74 -36.69 17.97 11.68
C PRO A 74 -36.23 18.39 10.28
N PRO A 75 -36.63 19.58 9.81
CA PRO A 75 -36.13 20.04 8.51
C PRO A 75 -34.63 19.90 8.56
N ALA A 76 -34.06 19.22 7.55
CA ALA A 76 -32.62 19.06 7.43
C ALA A 76 -32.02 20.44 7.70
N PRO A 77 -31.07 20.59 8.64
CA PRO A 77 -30.47 21.87 8.89
C PRO A 77 -30.06 22.39 7.52
N SER A 78 -30.61 23.52 7.12
CA SER A 78 -30.11 24.22 5.93
C SER A 78 -28.69 24.59 6.34
N MET A 79 -27.75 23.72 5.98
CA MET A 79 -26.37 24.09 5.93
C MET A 79 -26.40 25.25 4.95
N ALA A 80 -26.38 26.49 5.46
CA ALA A 80 -25.86 27.61 4.71
C ALA A 80 -24.36 27.26 4.49
N GLY A 81 -24.12 26.20 3.71
CA GLY A 81 -22.84 25.93 3.14
C GLY A 81 -22.53 27.14 2.31
N SER A 82 -21.43 27.78 2.58
CA SER A 82 -20.83 28.73 1.67
C SER A 82 -20.92 28.11 0.29
N THR A 83 -21.72 28.72 -0.58
CA THR A 83 -21.84 28.23 -1.95
C THR A 83 -20.45 28.36 -2.55
N ILE A 84 -19.74 27.24 -2.67
CA ILE A 84 -18.42 27.20 -3.29
C ILE A 84 -18.62 27.73 -4.69
N ALA A 85 -17.97 28.82 -5.04
CA ALA A 85 -18.08 29.41 -6.36
C ALA A 85 -17.56 28.41 -7.40
N ALA A 86 -18.23 28.25 -8.52
CA ALA A 86 -17.78 27.41 -9.59
C ALA A 86 -16.48 27.98 -10.19
N VAL A 87 -15.38 27.24 -10.09
CA VAL A 87 -14.10 27.60 -10.72
C VAL A 87 -14.03 26.93 -12.10
N PRO A 88 -13.68 27.67 -13.17
CA PRO A 88 -13.52 27.09 -14.50
C PRO A 88 -12.46 25.96 -14.51
N ASP A 89 -12.64 24.98 -15.40
CA ASP A 89 -11.70 23.88 -15.56
C ASP A 89 -10.29 24.39 -15.93
N GLY A 90 -9.30 23.91 -15.21
CA GLY A 90 -7.90 24.31 -15.39
C GLY A 90 -7.48 25.58 -14.65
N GLU A 91 -8.39 26.22 -13.93
CA GLU A 91 -8.11 27.39 -13.08
C GLU A 91 -8.15 27.05 -11.60
N TRP A 92 -7.47 27.86 -10.76
CA TRP A 92 -7.52 27.75 -9.30
C TRP A 92 -7.43 29.09 -8.62
N ILE A 93 -8.03 29.18 -7.44
CA ILE A 93 -8.11 30.38 -6.61
C ILE A 93 -7.56 30.05 -5.22
N ILE A 94 -6.59 30.84 -4.75
CA ILE A 94 -6.06 30.77 -3.37
C ILE A 94 -6.62 31.94 -2.59
N SER A 95 -7.16 31.67 -1.40
CA SER A 95 -7.71 32.68 -0.51
C SER A 95 -7.36 32.40 0.95
N GLU A 96 -7.47 33.43 1.78
CA GLU A 96 -7.30 33.34 3.23
C GLU A 96 -8.38 34.15 3.92
N GLU A 97 -9.07 33.52 4.85
CA GLU A 97 -10.07 34.20 5.67
C GLU A 97 -9.96 33.71 7.13
N ASN A 98 -9.80 34.65 8.06
CA ASN A 98 -9.72 34.37 9.52
C ASN A 98 -8.67 33.32 9.92
N GLY A 99 -7.55 33.25 9.20
CA GLY A 99 -6.49 32.26 9.44
C GLY A 99 -6.80 30.87 8.91
N VAL A 100 -7.82 30.75 8.09
CA VAL A 100 -8.13 29.56 7.28
C VAL A 100 -7.66 29.82 5.87
N HIS A 101 -6.81 28.95 5.35
CA HIS A 101 -6.27 29.02 4.01
C HIS A 101 -7.04 28.08 3.10
N SER A 102 -7.55 28.59 2.00
CA SER A 102 -8.36 27.81 1.06
C SER A 102 -7.75 27.82 -0.34
N LEU A 103 -7.93 26.71 -1.04
CA LEU A 103 -7.61 26.54 -2.46
C LEU A 103 -8.83 25.94 -3.14
N GLU A 104 -9.30 26.55 -4.20
CA GLU A 104 -10.36 26.04 -5.05
C GLU A 104 -9.80 25.71 -6.43
N VAL A 105 -10.04 24.50 -6.94
CA VAL A 105 -9.53 24.03 -8.23
C VAL A 105 -10.67 23.52 -9.09
N GLY A 106 -10.81 24.03 -10.31
CA GLY A 106 -11.78 23.55 -11.31
C GLY A 106 -11.24 22.34 -12.08
N VAL A 107 -11.92 21.22 -12.01
CA VAL A 107 -11.54 19.98 -12.71
C VAL A 107 -12.78 19.24 -13.21
N ALA A 108 -12.89 19.06 -14.52
CA ALA A 108 -13.97 18.30 -15.16
C ALA A 108 -15.38 18.77 -14.75
N GLY A 109 -15.60 20.07 -14.74
CA GLY A 109 -16.88 20.69 -14.38
C GLY A 109 -17.21 20.65 -12.90
N LYS A 110 -16.28 20.25 -12.04
CA LYS A 110 -16.41 20.19 -10.57
C LYS A 110 -15.37 21.07 -9.91
N THR A 111 -15.74 21.70 -8.79
CA THR A 111 -14.79 22.43 -7.96
C THR A 111 -14.33 21.58 -6.80
N MET A 112 -13.03 21.39 -6.67
CA MET A 112 -12.37 20.78 -5.52
C MET A 112 -11.97 21.91 -4.56
N HIS A 113 -12.50 21.89 -3.35
CA HIS A 113 -12.23 22.88 -2.32
C HIS A 113 -11.35 22.29 -1.24
N PHE A 114 -10.14 22.82 -1.10
CA PHE A 114 -9.18 22.47 -0.06
C PHE A 114 -9.16 23.54 1.02
N GLU A 115 -9.06 23.12 2.27
CA GLU A 115 -9.05 24.01 3.41
C GLU A 115 -8.00 23.56 4.44
N SER A 116 -7.24 24.49 5.00
CA SER A 116 -6.25 24.25 6.02
C SER A 116 -6.27 25.31 7.11
N GLY A 117 -5.88 24.97 8.34
CA GLY A 117 -5.82 25.90 9.49
C GLY A 117 -7.01 25.81 10.44
N LEU A 118 -8.14 25.21 10.02
CA LEU A 118 -9.33 25.08 10.88
C LEU A 118 -9.20 23.89 11.84
N MET A 119 -8.91 22.70 11.32
CA MET A 119 -8.87 21.45 12.08
C MET A 119 -7.44 20.98 12.33
N ALA A 120 -7.25 20.11 13.35
CA ALA A 120 -5.99 19.44 13.70
C ALA A 120 -4.78 20.41 13.82
N LYS A 121 -4.94 21.52 14.52
CA LYS A 121 -3.92 22.57 14.68
C LYS A 121 -2.58 22.10 15.27
N LEU A 122 -2.56 20.94 15.94
CA LEU A 122 -1.35 20.33 16.50
C LEU A 122 -0.61 19.42 15.52
N SER A 123 -1.22 19.08 14.38
CA SER A 123 -0.55 18.29 13.35
C SER A 123 0.49 19.12 12.59
N SER A 124 1.44 18.43 11.94
CA SER A 124 2.43 19.10 11.10
C SER A 124 1.78 19.71 9.85
N GLY A 125 0.79 19.05 9.28
CA GLY A 125 -0.05 19.54 8.19
C GLY A 125 -1.43 18.90 8.26
N ALA A 126 -2.48 19.65 7.92
CA ALA A 126 -3.84 19.14 7.87
C ALA A 126 -4.62 19.82 6.77
N VAL A 127 -5.36 19.03 6.00
CA VAL A 127 -6.16 19.50 4.88
C VAL A 127 -7.51 18.81 4.89
N SER A 128 -8.56 19.58 4.67
CA SER A 128 -9.90 19.11 4.36
C SER A 128 -10.12 19.32 2.87
N LEU A 129 -10.51 18.29 2.14
CA LEU A 129 -10.85 18.33 0.72
C LEU A 129 -12.33 18.04 0.55
N GLN A 130 -13.04 18.94 -0.08
CA GLN A 130 -14.46 18.83 -0.36
C GLN A 130 -14.74 18.85 -1.86
N VAL A 131 -15.61 17.96 -2.31
CA VAL A 131 -16.21 17.94 -3.66
C VAL A 131 -17.71 17.65 -3.50
N GLY A 132 -18.56 18.57 -3.95
CA GLY A 132 -19.99 18.48 -3.62
C GLY A 132 -20.22 18.52 -2.11
N ALA A 133 -20.93 17.55 -1.55
CA ALA A 133 -21.10 17.39 -0.11
C ALA A 133 -20.23 16.24 0.49
N THR A 134 -19.37 15.62 -0.32
CA THR A 134 -18.35 14.68 0.17
C THR A 134 -17.12 15.44 0.67
N ASN A 135 -16.68 15.14 1.89
CA ASN A 135 -15.52 15.77 2.53
C ASN A 135 -14.57 14.71 3.08
N VAL A 136 -13.30 14.81 2.68
CA VAL A 136 -12.21 13.96 3.16
C VAL A 136 -11.18 14.83 3.86
N PHE A 137 -10.96 14.55 5.13
CA PHE A 137 -9.95 15.23 5.95
C PHE A 137 -8.71 14.35 6.06
N CYS A 138 -7.52 14.92 5.91
CA CYS A 138 -6.26 14.24 6.15
C CYS A 138 -5.33 15.08 7.03
N ALA A 139 -4.69 14.43 8.00
CA ALA A 139 -3.66 15.02 8.84
C ALA A 139 -2.34 14.26 8.67
N ALA A 140 -1.26 15.02 8.54
CA ALA A 140 0.12 14.53 8.51
C ALA A 140 0.82 14.88 9.82
N THR A 141 1.43 13.89 10.46
CA THR A 141 2.24 14.05 11.68
C THR A 141 3.54 13.29 11.53
N PHE A 142 4.59 13.73 12.18
CA PHE A 142 5.84 13.00 12.27
C PHE A 142 6.48 13.19 13.64
N GLU A 143 7.32 12.24 14.06
CA GLU A 143 8.12 12.34 15.26
C GLU A 143 9.30 13.29 15.00
N ARG A 144 9.40 14.38 15.76
CA ARG A 144 10.56 15.29 15.66
C ARG A 144 11.74 14.73 16.42
N LYS A 145 12.84 14.49 15.71
CA LYS A 145 14.10 14.05 16.26
C LYS A 145 15.24 14.69 15.45
N ASP A 146 16.17 15.35 16.13
CA ASP A 146 17.27 16.06 15.46
C ASP A 146 18.36 15.12 14.93
N ASP A 147 18.50 13.94 15.54
CA ASP A 147 19.43 12.89 15.12
C ASP A 147 18.66 11.59 14.94
N PRO A 148 18.08 11.37 13.75
CA PRO A 148 17.27 10.19 13.49
C PRO A 148 18.13 8.93 13.41
N ASP A 149 17.60 7.82 13.97
CA ASP A 149 18.25 6.51 13.86
C ASP A 149 18.36 6.09 12.40
N PRO A 150 19.45 5.47 11.98
CA PRO A 150 19.60 4.97 10.64
C PRO A 150 18.62 3.82 10.40
N ILE A 151 17.74 3.98 9.42
CA ILE A 151 16.76 2.99 9.01
C ILE A 151 16.89 2.77 7.50
N ASP A 152 16.73 1.52 7.04
CA ASP A 152 16.84 1.14 5.62
C ASP A 152 15.51 1.20 4.86
N PHE A 153 14.46 1.71 5.48
CA PHE A 153 13.13 1.90 4.90
C PHE A 153 12.51 3.22 5.35
N THR A 154 11.52 3.70 4.59
CA THR A 154 10.75 4.90 4.97
C THR A 154 9.65 4.51 5.96
N PRO A 155 9.69 4.96 7.21
CA PRO A 155 8.68 4.62 8.23
C PRO A 155 7.42 5.46 8.04
N LEU A 156 6.70 5.21 6.95
CA LEU A 156 5.43 5.86 6.62
C LEU A 156 4.28 4.91 6.96
N ARG A 157 3.35 5.39 7.77
CA ARG A 157 2.09 4.73 8.08
C ARG A 157 0.93 5.53 7.50
N VAL A 158 0.02 4.85 6.82
CA VAL A 158 -1.18 5.45 6.23
C VAL A 158 -2.40 4.73 6.75
N ASP A 159 -3.30 5.48 7.38
CA ASP A 159 -4.56 4.97 7.89
C ASP A 159 -5.71 5.77 7.24
N TYR A 160 -6.67 5.06 6.62
CA TYR A 160 -7.87 5.65 6.01
C TYR A 160 -9.10 5.04 6.66
N PHE A 161 -10.08 5.88 7.00
CA PHE A 161 -11.28 5.48 7.71
C PHE A 161 -12.56 6.09 7.12
N GLU A 162 -13.55 5.24 6.92
CA GLU A 162 -14.92 5.62 6.58
C GLU A 162 -15.81 5.48 7.81
N ARG A 163 -16.24 6.59 8.36
CA ARG A 163 -17.07 6.59 9.56
C ARG A 163 -18.56 6.54 9.20
N SER A 164 -19.35 5.72 9.92
CA SER A 164 -20.80 5.68 9.73
C SER A 164 -21.46 7.06 9.91
N SER A 165 -20.86 7.92 10.71
CA SER A 165 -21.30 9.31 10.89
C SER A 165 -21.23 10.15 9.62
N SER A 166 -20.39 9.81 8.64
CA SER A 166 -20.26 10.54 7.37
C SER A 166 -21.54 10.49 6.51
N VAL A 167 -22.37 9.47 6.74
CA VAL A 167 -23.69 9.30 6.11
C VAL A 167 -24.84 9.48 7.10
N GLY A 168 -24.60 10.16 8.22
CA GLY A 168 -25.63 10.47 9.23
C GLY A 168 -26.11 9.23 10.01
N ARG A 169 -25.33 8.15 10.06
CA ARG A 169 -25.69 6.91 10.75
C ARG A 169 -24.78 6.63 11.93
N THR A 170 -25.29 5.93 12.91
CA THR A 170 -24.50 5.34 14.00
C THR A 170 -24.14 3.92 13.64
N LYS A 171 -23.01 3.43 14.17
CA LYS A 171 -22.58 2.03 14.00
C LYS A 171 -23.69 1.10 14.49
N GLY A 172 -24.10 0.17 13.62
CA GLY A 172 -25.01 -0.92 13.95
C GLY A 172 -24.34 -2.01 14.79
N GLY A 173 -25.04 -3.13 14.98
CA GLY A 173 -24.52 -4.31 15.66
C GLY A 173 -24.47 -4.21 17.18
N TYR A 174 -24.07 -5.32 17.83
CA TYR A 174 -24.08 -5.47 19.29
C TYR A 174 -23.05 -4.57 19.99
N ILE A 175 -21.86 -4.44 19.43
CA ILE A 175 -20.74 -3.73 20.07
C ILE A 175 -20.89 -2.20 19.95
N LYS A 176 -21.55 -1.68 18.92
CA LYS A 176 -21.76 -0.24 18.64
C LYS A 176 -20.46 0.58 18.68
N ARG A 177 -19.34 0.00 18.23
CA ARG A 177 -18.03 0.62 18.16
C ARG A 177 -17.41 0.36 16.78
N ASP A 178 -16.54 1.27 16.34
CA ASP A 178 -15.70 1.01 15.21
C ASP A 178 -14.77 -0.16 15.51
N GLY A 179 -14.80 -1.17 14.63
CA GLY A 179 -13.95 -2.35 14.72
C GLY A 179 -12.59 -2.13 14.07
N ARG A 180 -12.02 -3.22 13.59
CA ARG A 180 -10.83 -3.17 12.72
C ARG A 180 -11.21 -2.53 11.38
N PRO A 181 -10.25 -1.87 10.70
CA PRO A 181 -10.49 -1.38 9.35
C PRO A 181 -11.03 -2.48 8.45
N SER A 182 -11.98 -2.13 7.60
CA SER A 182 -12.53 -3.03 6.59
C SER A 182 -11.47 -3.36 5.53
N ALA A 183 -11.72 -4.38 4.71
CA ALA A 183 -10.85 -4.70 3.58
C ALA A 183 -10.77 -3.51 2.60
N HIS A 184 -11.87 -2.80 2.38
CA HIS A 184 -11.92 -1.59 1.55
C HIS A 184 -11.05 -0.48 2.13
N GLU A 185 -11.22 -0.12 3.41
CA GLU A 185 -10.39 0.91 4.07
C GLU A 185 -8.89 0.56 4.01
N THR A 186 -8.54 -0.72 4.17
CA THR A 186 -7.16 -1.20 4.04
C THR A 186 -6.63 -1.03 2.61
N LEU A 187 -7.44 -1.32 1.59
CA LEU A 187 -7.07 -1.15 0.19
C LEU A 187 -6.90 0.34 -0.16
N VAL A 188 -7.79 1.22 0.31
CA VAL A 188 -7.65 2.66 0.11
C VAL A 188 -6.43 3.21 0.85
N SER A 189 -6.11 2.73 2.06
CA SER A 189 -4.85 3.09 2.74
C SER A 189 -3.64 2.76 1.88
N ARG A 190 -3.64 1.60 1.21
CA ARG A 190 -2.58 1.22 0.26
C ARG A 190 -2.59 2.05 -1.03
N LEU A 191 -3.77 2.45 -1.49
CA LEU A 191 -3.94 3.34 -2.63
C LEU A 191 -3.29 4.71 -2.37
N ILE A 192 -3.40 5.23 -1.14
CA ILE A 192 -2.76 6.45 -0.68
C ILE A 192 -1.23 6.27 -0.53
N ASP A 193 -0.80 5.17 0.09
CA ASP A 193 0.62 4.91 0.38
C ASP A 193 1.47 4.77 -0.89
N ARG A 194 0.99 4.04 -1.89
CA ARG A 194 1.76 3.66 -3.08
C ARG A 194 2.32 4.83 -3.90
N PRO A 195 1.56 5.89 -4.21
CA PRO A 195 2.08 7.03 -4.97
C PRO A 195 2.85 8.04 -4.09
N ILE A 196 2.63 8.07 -2.78
CA ILE A 196 3.26 9.01 -1.85
C ILE A 196 4.65 8.52 -1.42
N ARG A 197 4.77 7.25 -1.04
CA ARG A 197 6.01 6.67 -0.50
C ARG A 197 7.25 6.90 -1.37
N PRO A 198 7.22 6.76 -2.70
CA PRO A 198 8.38 6.97 -3.55
C PRO A 198 8.90 8.42 -3.59
N LEU A 199 8.08 9.38 -3.21
CA LEU A 199 8.41 10.81 -3.22
C LEU A 199 8.91 11.33 -1.88
N VAL A 200 8.88 10.51 -0.83
CA VAL A 200 9.56 10.81 0.43
C VAL A 200 11.06 10.60 0.20
N PRO A 201 11.93 11.58 0.52
CA PRO A 201 13.35 11.48 0.28
C PRO A 201 13.98 10.26 0.92
N SER A 202 14.91 9.62 0.21
CA SER A 202 15.73 8.57 0.81
C SER A 202 16.58 9.18 1.93
N GLY A 203 16.61 8.53 3.11
CA GLY A 203 17.24 9.08 4.30
C GLY A 203 16.28 9.71 5.29
N TRP A 204 15.01 9.94 4.90
CA TRP A 204 13.97 10.26 5.87
C TRP A 204 13.64 9.03 6.71
N SER A 205 14.06 9.06 7.99
CA SER A 205 13.93 7.94 8.92
C SER A 205 13.02 8.24 10.11
N LEU A 206 12.33 9.39 10.10
CA LEU A 206 11.39 9.77 11.14
C LEU A 206 10.02 9.11 10.89
N GLU A 207 9.46 8.53 11.95
CA GLU A 207 8.12 7.93 11.87
C GLU A 207 7.10 8.99 11.44
N THR A 208 6.46 8.74 10.31
CA THR A 208 5.50 9.64 9.68
C THR A 208 4.16 8.94 9.55
N GLN A 209 3.11 9.59 10.04
CA GLN A 209 1.75 9.07 9.96
C GLN A 209 0.85 10.01 9.18
N LEU A 210 0.12 9.43 8.22
CA LEU A 210 -1.00 10.04 7.52
C LEU A 210 -2.29 9.41 8.00
N THR A 211 -3.21 10.22 8.48
CA THR A 211 -4.52 9.73 8.90
C THR A 211 -5.60 10.45 8.14
N ALA A 212 -6.34 9.72 7.32
CA ALA A 212 -7.42 10.24 6.49
C ALA A 212 -8.78 9.77 7.01
N TYR A 213 -9.75 10.67 7.07
CA TYR A 213 -11.12 10.40 7.47
C TYR A 213 -12.11 10.92 6.44
N VAL A 214 -13.08 10.11 6.06
CA VAL A 214 -14.28 10.59 5.37
C VAL A 214 -15.21 11.18 6.42
N LEU A 215 -15.33 12.51 6.42
CA LEU A 215 -16.16 13.25 7.40
C LEU A 215 -17.60 13.40 6.93
N SER A 216 -17.82 13.51 5.62
CA SER A 216 -19.13 13.59 4.99
C SER A 216 -19.12 12.87 3.66
N TYR A 217 -20.22 12.19 3.31
CA TYR A 217 -20.39 11.48 2.06
C TYR A 217 -21.78 11.68 1.49
N ASP A 218 -21.88 12.22 0.29
CA ASP A 218 -23.14 12.55 -0.39
C ASP A 218 -23.75 11.38 -1.18
N GLY A 219 -23.01 10.25 -1.28
CA GLY A 219 -23.45 9.10 -2.07
C GLY A 219 -23.08 9.20 -3.57
N GLU A 220 -22.59 10.35 -4.03
CA GLU A 220 -22.25 10.61 -5.43
C GLU A 220 -20.74 10.63 -5.69
N HIS A 221 -19.98 11.40 -4.89
CA HIS A 221 -18.56 11.63 -5.10
C HIS A 221 -17.73 10.60 -4.33
N ILE A 222 -16.98 9.77 -5.05
CA ILE A 222 -16.20 8.66 -4.48
C ILE A 222 -14.99 9.21 -3.70
N PRO A 223 -14.84 8.91 -2.39
CA PRO A 223 -13.87 9.57 -1.52
C PRO A 223 -12.44 9.03 -1.62
N ASP A 224 -12.20 7.84 -2.20
CA ASP A 224 -10.90 7.17 -2.24
C ASP A 224 -9.82 7.99 -2.96
N VAL A 225 -10.10 8.52 -4.16
CA VAL A 225 -9.18 9.39 -4.92
C VAL A 225 -8.94 10.72 -4.22
N MET A 226 -9.97 11.23 -3.51
CA MET A 226 -9.85 12.43 -2.70
C MET A 226 -8.89 12.21 -1.54
N GLY A 227 -8.89 11.01 -0.93
CA GLY A 227 -7.99 10.61 0.14
C GLY A 227 -6.51 10.72 -0.26
N VAL A 228 -6.15 10.28 -1.46
CA VAL A 228 -4.78 10.39 -1.99
C VAL A 228 -4.37 11.86 -2.13
N THR A 229 -5.24 12.66 -2.73
CA THR A 229 -4.97 14.07 -2.99
C THR A 229 -4.91 14.89 -1.69
N ALA A 230 -5.81 14.63 -0.73
CA ALA A 230 -5.81 15.28 0.59
C ALA A 230 -4.56 14.91 1.41
N ALA A 231 -4.12 13.65 1.35
CA ALA A 231 -2.91 13.19 2.01
C ALA A 231 -1.66 13.87 1.43
N SER A 232 -1.57 13.97 0.12
CA SER A 232 -0.50 14.70 -0.56
C SER A 232 -0.50 16.18 -0.18
N ALA A 233 -1.65 16.83 -0.21
CA ALA A 233 -1.81 18.24 0.16
C ALA A 233 -1.38 18.48 1.63
N SER A 234 -1.74 17.57 2.56
CA SER A 234 -1.35 17.67 3.96
C SER A 234 0.18 17.57 4.15
N LEU A 235 0.85 16.70 3.38
CA LEU A 235 2.31 16.59 3.36
C LEU A 235 2.97 17.82 2.75
N MET A 236 2.43 18.37 1.66
CA MET A 236 2.94 19.59 1.04
C MET A 236 2.92 20.77 2.00
N LEU A 237 1.87 20.93 2.80
CA LEU A 237 1.75 21.98 3.81
C LEU A 237 2.55 21.70 5.09
N SER A 238 2.95 20.45 5.34
CA SER A 238 3.69 20.03 6.54
C SER A 238 5.18 20.35 6.45
N GLU A 239 5.89 20.12 7.55
CA GLU A 239 7.35 20.20 7.64
C GLU A 239 8.05 18.95 7.09
N VAL A 240 7.32 17.88 6.75
CA VAL A 240 7.89 16.68 6.13
C VAL A 240 8.51 17.05 4.77
N PRO A 241 9.74 16.60 4.45
CA PRO A 241 10.42 16.95 3.20
C PRO A 241 9.77 16.22 2.00
N PHE A 242 8.60 16.69 1.61
CA PHE A 242 7.82 16.23 0.48
C PHE A 242 7.73 17.37 -0.52
N GLU A 243 8.42 17.25 -1.65
CA GLU A 243 8.66 18.38 -2.57
C GLU A 243 7.68 18.45 -3.73
N LYS A 244 7.16 17.30 -4.17
CA LYS A 244 6.28 17.22 -5.33
C LYS A 244 4.90 16.73 -4.91
N PRO A 245 3.83 17.52 -5.16
CA PRO A 245 2.50 17.06 -4.84
C PRO A 245 2.05 15.91 -5.76
N VAL A 246 1.27 15.02 -5.19
CA VAL A 246 0.57 13.95 -5.89
C VAL A 246 -0.90 14.31 -5.95
N ALA A 247 -1.48 14.21 -7.11
CA ALA A 247 -2.93 14.27 -7.29
C ALA A 247 -3.44 12.91 -7.79
N CYS A 248 -4.68 12.62 -7.49
CA CYS A 248 -5.32 11.37 -7.90
C CYS A 248 -6.70 11.67 -8.48
N VAL A 249 -7.02 11.02 -9.59
CA VAL A 249 -8.32 11.10 -10.24
C VAL A 249 -8.78 9.70 -10.63
N ARG A 250 -10.09 9.55 -10.81
CA ARG A 250 -10.73 8.38 -11.40
C ARG A 250 -11.21 8.74 -12.79
N VAL A 251 -11.00 7.86 -13.78
CA VAL A 251 -11.47 8.04 -15.15
C VAL A 251 -12.43 6.90 -15.48
N GLY A 252 -13.61 7.23 -15.97
CA GLY A 252 -14.61 6.29 -16.44
C GLY A 252 -14.92 6.51 -17.92
N LEU A 253 -15.40 5.45 -18.60
CA LEU A 253 -15.93 5.52 -19.97
C LEU A 253 -17.42 5.17 -19.92
N LEU A 254 -18.25 6.17 -20.05
CA LEU A 254 -19.70 6.00 -20.09
C LEU A 254 -20.17 5.47 -21.45
N PRO A 255 -21.16 4.57 -21.48
CA PRO A 255 -21.76 4.16 -22.74
C PRO A 255 -22.40 5.37 -23.46
N PRO A 256 -22.57 5.31 -24.78
CA PRO A 256 -23.31 6.34 -25.50
C PRO A 256 -24.74 6.47 -24.96
N ALA A 257 -25.33 7.65 -25.09
CA ALA A 257 -26.72 7.88 -24.68
C ALA A 257 -27.69 6.95 -25.41
N GLU A 258 -28.83 6.63 -24.78
CA GLU A 258 -29.83 5.76 -25.39
C GLU A 258 -30.24 6.27 -26.79
N GLY A 259 -29.97 5.44 -27.81
CA GLY A 259 -30.25 5.75 -29.21
C GLY A 259 -29.11 6.41 -29.98
N GLU A 260 -27.95 6.65 -29.35
CA GLU A 260 -26.74 7.10 -30.02
C GLU A 260 -25.79 5.91 -30.23
N GLU A 261 -25.30 5.73 -31.46
CA GLU A 261 -24.21 4.80 -31.75
C GLU A 261 -22.88 5.56 -31.66
N GLY A 262 -21.96 5.13 -30.77
CA GLY A 262 -20.69 5.80 -30.65
C GLY A 262 -19.74 5.15 -29.64
N PRO A 263 -18.49 5.63 -29.55
CA PRO A 263 -17.43 5.02 -28.74
C PRO A 263 -17.56 5.29 -27.23
N GLY A 264 -18.64 5.89 -26.77
CA GLY A 264 -18.80 6.33 -25.38
C GLY A 264 -18.04 7.65 -25.07
N THR A 265 -18.23 8.17 -23.87
CA THR A 265 -17.63 9.44 -23.43
C THR A 265 -16.80 9.23 -22.16
N PHE A 266 -15.53 9.66 -22.18
CA PHE A 266 -14.70 9.66 -20.99
C PHE A 266 -15.12 10.74 -20.00
N VAL A 267 -15.13 10.39 -18.71
CA VAL A 267 -15.48 11.28 -17.60
C VAL A 267 -14.41 11.17 -16.52
N VAL A 268 -13.92 12.33 -16.06
CA VAL A 268 -13.00 12.40 -14.90
C VAL A 268 -13.82 12.55 -13.62
N ASN A 269 -13.42 11.79 -12.60
CA ASN A 269 -14.12 11.70 -11.31
C ASN A 269 -15.62 11.43 -11.48
N PRO A 270 -15.99 10.29 -12.13
CA PRO A 270 -17.37 9.91 -12.33
C PRO A 270 -18.11 9.83 -10.99
N THR A 271 -19.42 10.08 -11.01
CA THR A 271 -20.27 9.78 -9.85
C THR A 271 -20.33 8.27 -9.64
N ARG A 272 -20.79 7.84 -8.46
CA ARG A 272 -20.94 6.42 -8.13
C ARG A 272 -21.83 5.68 -9.15
N GLU A 273 -22.90 6.32 -9.63
CA GLU A 273 -23.78 5.76 -10.65
C GLU A 273 -23.08 5.64 -12.00
N GLN A 274 -22.36 6.69 -12.40
CA GLN A 274 -21.56 6.70 -13.62
C GLN A 274 -20.46 5.64 -13.59
N ALA A 275 -19.74 5.51 -12.46
CA ALA A 275 -18.71 4.49 -12.29
C ALA A 275 -19.28 3.07 -12.40
N ALA A 276 -20.48 2.83 -11.84
CA ALA A 276 -21.16 1.54 -11.92
C ALA A 276 -21.62 1.17 -13.34
N ALA A 277 -21.90 2.18 -14.20
CA ALA A 277 -22.30 1.99 -15.60
C ALA A 277 -21.11 1.98 -16.57
N SER A 278 -19.92 2.30 -16.08
CA SER A 278 -18.71 2.45 -16.89
C SER A 278 -18.10 1.13 -17.29
N SER A 279 -17.66 1.01 -18.55
CA SER A 279 -16.85 -0.12 -19.06
C SER A 279 -15.35 0.04 -18.78
N PHE A 280 -14.94 1.20 -18.25
CA PHE A 280 -13.57 1.55 -17.88
C PHE A 280 -13.57 2.20 -16.50
N ASP A 281 -12.81 1.68 -15.59
CA ASP A 281 -12.61 2.26 -14.26
C ASP A 281 -11.12 2.31 -13.98
N LEU A 282 -10.55 3.51 -14.05
CA LEU A 282 -9.13 3.73 -13.89
C LEU A 282 -8.88 4.78 -12.82
N VAL A 283 -8.27 4.38 -11.72
CA VAL A 283 -7.69 5.28 -10.73
C VAL A 283 -6.25 5.56 -11.12
N MET A 284 -5.92 6.83 -11.28
CA MET A 284 -4.60 7.30 -11.64
C MET A 284 -4.09 8.31 -10.63
N ALA A 285 -2.90 8.08 -10.11
CA ALA A 285 -2.18 9.04 -9.27
C ALA A 285 -0.85 9.42 -9.90
N GLY A 286 -0.49 10.68 -9.81
CA GLY A 286 0.75 11.20 -10.38
C GLY A 286 1.12 12.60 -9.89
N THR A 287 2.25 13.06 -10.37
CA THR A 287 2.70 14.46 -10.25
C THR A 287 2.34 15.24 -11.53
N ALA A 288 2.69 16.51 -11.57
CA ALA A 288 2.53 17.29 -12.79
C ALA A 288 3.34 16.76 -13.99
N GLU A 289 4.35 15.93 -13.75
CA GLU A 289 5.32 15.46 -14.76
C GLU A 289 5.16 13.98 -15.12
N ALA A 290 4.71 13.14 -14.18
CA ALA A 290 4.74 11.69 -14.32
C ALA A 290 3.58 10.99 -13.62
N VAL A 291 3.16 9.88 -14.20
CA VAL A 291 2.25 8.92 -13.57
C VAL A 291 3.04 8.07 -12.58
N LEU A 292 2.55 7.95 -11.35
CA LEU A 292 3.15 7.15 -10.28
C LEU A 292 2.42 5.84 -10.03
N MET A 293 1.10 5.84 -10.21
CA MET A 293 0.27 4.68 -9.94
C MET A 293 -0.94 4.66 -10.88
N ILE A 294 -1.25 3.46 -11.34
CA ILE A 294 -2.46 3.14 -12.09
C ILE A 294 -3.08 1.90 -11.44
N GLU A 295 -4.37 1.94 -11.20
CA GLU A 295 -5.15 0.79 -10.71
C GLU A 295 -6.58 0.86 -11.27
N GLY A 296 -7.08 -0.25 -11.80
CA GLY A 296 -8.42 -0.27 -12.38
C GLY A 296 -8.68 -1.49 -13.24
N PHE A 297 -9.76 -1.45 -13.98
CA PHE A 297 -10.11 -2.46 -14.98
C PHE A 297 -10.63 -1.81 -16.27
N ALA A 298 -10.58 -2.57 -17.36
CA ALA A 298 -11.19 -2.23 -18.64
C ALA A 298 -11.91 -3.48 -19.18
N ASP A 299 -13.15 -3.33 -19.61
CA ASP A 299 -13.94 -4.42 -20.17
C ASP A 299 -13.58 -4.63 -21.65
N PHE A 300 -12.47 -5.33 -21.89
CA PHE A 300 -11.92 -5.66 -23.21
C PHE A 300 -11.79 -4.47 -24.17
N LEU A 301 -11.46 -3.28 -23.63
CA LEU A 301 -11.25 -2.09 -24.45
C LEU A 301 -9.94 -2.19 -25.26
N PRO A 302 -9.89 -1.64 -26.48
CA PRO A 302 -8.67 -1.50 -27.26
C PRO A 302 -7.63 -0.65 -26.50
N GLU A 303 -6.34 -0.95 -26.71
CA GLU A 303 -5.23 -0.23 -26.04
C GLU A 303 -5.25 1.27 -26.32
N GLU A 304 -5.65 1.68 -27.53
CA GLU A 304 -5.78 3.09 -27.91
C GLU A 304 -6.80 3.82 -27.03
N LYS A 305 -7.89 3.16 -26.65
CA LYS A 305 -8.89 3.74 -25.75
C LYS A 305 -8.39 3.85 -24.31
N VAL A 306 -7.62 2.86 -23.87
CA VAL A 306 -6.96 2.92 -22.56
C VAL A 306 -5.98 4.12 -22.51
N LEU A 307 -5.19 4.32 -23.56
CA LEU A 307 -4.26 5.46 -23.66
C LEU A 307 -4.98 6.80 -23.65
N GLU A 308 -6.10 6.92 -24.38
CA GLU A 308 -6.95 8.13 -24.39
C GLU A 308 -7.46 8.47 -22.96
N GLY A 309 -7.92 7.46 -22.21
CA GLY A 309 -8.32 7.63 -20.82
C GLY A 309 -7.17 8.04 -19.89
N LEU A 310 -5.97 7.47 -20.11
CA LEU A 310 -4.75 7.83 -19.38
C LEU A 310 -4.34 9.29 -19.64
N GLU A 311 -4.37 9.75 -20.90
CA GLU A 311 -4.03 11.13 -21.27
C GLU A 311 -4.99 12.14 -20.61
N LEU A 312 -6.29 11.85 -20.64
CA LEU A 312 -7.30 12.69 -20.00
C LEU A 312 -7.10 12.76 -18.47
N GLY A 313 -6.86 11.60 -17.84
CA GLY A 313 -6.58 11.54 -16.41
C GLY A 313 -5.30 12.29 -16.03
N LEU A 314 -4.23 12.18 -16.83
CA LEU A 314 -2.97 12.87 -16.59
C LEU A 314 -3.13 14.41 -16.69
N ALA A 315 -3.95 14.89 -17.63
CA ALA A 315 -4.25 16.32 -17.74
C ALA A 315 -4.92 16.85 -16.46
N ALA A 316 -5.91 16.13 -15.93
CA ALA A 316 -6.58 16.49 -14.69
C ALA A 316 -5.64 16.42 -13.46
N VAL A 317 -4.84 15.36 -13.34
CA VAL A 317 -3.80 15.21 -12.30
C VAL A 317 -2.84 16.40 -12.33
N ARG A 318 -2.40 16.79 -13.52
CA ARG A 318 -1.47 17.92 -13.72
C ARG A 318 -2.04 19.23 -13.21
N THR A 319 -3.29 19.53 -13.51
CA THR A 319 -3.98 20.74 -13.04
C THR A 319 -4.00 20.79 -11.51
N ILE A 320 -4.43 19.72 -10.86
CA ILE A 320 -4.51 19.65 -9.40
C ILE A 320 -3.11 19.76 -8.77
N ALA A 321 -2.12 19.07 -9.33
CA ALA A 321 -0.76 19.08 -8.80
C ALA A 321 -0.10 20.47 -8.91
N LEU A 322 -0.33 21.21 -10.01
CA LEU A 322 0.15 22.59 -10.14
C LEU A 322 -0.51 23.51 -9.13
N ALA A 323 -1.83 23.43 -8.97
CA ALA A 323 -2.56 24.21 -7.97
C ALA A 323 -2.06 23.95 -6.54
N LEU A 324 -1.80 22.67 -6.18
CA LEU A 324 -1.22 22.30 -4.88
C LEU A 324 0.21 22.83 -4.70
N THR A 325 1.00 22.92 -5.77
CA THR A 325 2.35 23.51 -5.74
C THR A 325 2.28 24.99 -5.39
N ASP A 326 1.42 25.74 -6.05
CA ASP A 326 1.24 27.17 -5.80
C ASP A 326 0.69 27.41 -4.38
N TRP A 327 -0.27 26.60 -3.94
CA TRP A 327 -0.83 26.70 -2.60
C TRP A 327 0.22 26.39 -1.52
N ALA A 328 1.03 25.36 -1.71
CA ALA A 328 2.10 25.01 -0.79
C ALA A 328 3.19 26.11 -0.73
N ALA A 329 3.47 26.78 -1.84
CA ALA A 329 4.39 27.92 -1.87
C ALA A 329 3.86 29.12 -1.07
N ALA A 330 2.53 29.31 -1.05
CA ALA A 330 1.89 30.41 -0.34
C ALA A 330 1.72 30.13 1.18
N VAL A 331 1.41 28.91 1.57
CA VAL A 331 0.93 28.55 2.91
C VAL A 331 1.79 27.49 3.62
N GLY A 332 2.59 26.75 2.86
CA GLY A 332 3.36 25.62 3.38
C GLY A 332 4.40 26.00 4.43
N LYS A 333 4.62 25.10 5.38
CA LYS A 333 5.65 25.25 6.40
C LYS A 333 7.05 24.95 5.81
N PRO A 334 8.12 25.58 6.35
CA PRO A 334 9.49 25.21 5.98
C PRO A 334 9.77 23.73 6.24
N LYS A 335 10.43 23.05 5.29
CA LYS A 335 10.73 21.64 5.39
C LYS A 335 11.81 21.33 6.43
N TRP A 336 11.61 20.27 7.20
CA TRP A 336 12.51 19.83 8.25
C TRP A 336 13.70 19.03 7.67
N SER A 337 14.73 19.74 7.20
CA SER A 337 15.90 19.11 6.58
C SER A 337 16.75 18.28 7.54
N ALA A 338 16.73 18.60 8.84
CA ALA A 338 17.48 17.85 9.85
C ALA A 338 17.02 16.39 10.02
N GLY A 339 15.79 16.07 9.60
CA GLY A 339 15.28 14.69 9.60
C GLY A 339 15.73 13.83 8.42
N VAL A 340 16.44 14.41 7.45
CA VAL A 340 16.96 13.66 6.29
C VAL A 340 18.43 13.34 6.55
N ARG A 341 18.71 12.07 6.78
CA ARG A 341 20.08 11.58 6.95
C ARG A 341 20.76 11.43 5.59
N GLU A 342 21.88 12.09 5.41
CA GLU A 342 22.76 11.90 4.26
C GLU A 342 23.74 10.77 4.52
N LYS A 343 23.87 9.85 3.56
CA LYS A 343 24.86 8.79 3.62
C LYS A 343 26.28 9.37 3.43
N PRO A 344 27.29 8.83 4.12
CA PRO A 344 28.66 9.25 3.90
C PRO A 344 29.07 9.08 2.42
N ALA A 345 29.61 10.13 1.79
CA ALA A 345 30.06 10.06 0.39
C ALA A 345 31.12 8.96 0.16
N GLU A 346 31.95 8.70 1.19
CA GLU A 346 32.96 7.65 1.19
C GLU A 346 32.38 6.24 1.08
N LEU A 347 31.14 6.03 1.53
CA LEU A 347 30.46 4.74 1.44
C LEU A 347 30.26 4.33 -0.03
N ARG A 348 29.77 5.24 -0.87
CA ARG A 348 29.58 4.99 -2.28
C ARG A 348 30.90 4.67 -2.99
N ALA A 349 31.97 5.42 -2.69
CA ALA A 349 33.30 5.13 -3.21
C ALA A 349 33.84 3.76 -2.76
N ALA A 350 33.45 3.30 -1.54
CA ALA A 350 33.80 1.95 -1.09
C ALA A 350 33.05 0.88 -1.87
N PHE A 351 31.76 1.09 -2.18
CA PHE A 351 30.95 0.19 -3.01
C PHE A 351 31.48 0.07 -4.43
N GLU A 352 31.92 1.17 -5.03
CA GLU A 352 32.54 1.19 -6.37
C GLU A 352 33.87 0.41 -6.36
N ARG A 353 34.72 0.59 -5.35
CA ARG A 353 35.97 -0.16 -5.21
C ARG A 353 35.77 -1.67 -5.05
N LEU A 354 34.75 -2.05 -4.29
CA LEU A 354 34.38 -3.46 -4.09
C LEU A 354 33.59 -4.04 -5.27
N ARG A 355 33.26 -3.24 -6.30
CA ARG A 355 32.44 -3.66 -7.44
C ARG A 355 31.15 -4.38 -7.01
N VAL A 356 30.49 -3.82 -6.00
CA VAL A 356 29.31 -4.46 -5.40
C VAL A 356 28.18 -4.63 -6.42
N THR A 357 28.01 -3.67 -7.33
CA THR A 357 26.98 -3.75 -8.37
C THR A 357 27.20 -4.94 -9.30
N GLU A 358 28.45 -5.20 -9.72
CA GLU A 358 28.82 -6.34 -10.56
C GLU A 358 28.61 -7.67 -9.85
N GLN A 359 28.98 -7.77 -8.56
CA GLN A 359 28.73 -8.95 -7.74
C GLN A 359 27.22 -9.24 -7.61
N LEU A 360 26.42 -8.19 -7.43
CA LEU A 360 24.96 -8.30 -7.38
C LEU A 360 24.35 -8.68 -8.73
N LYS A 361 24.88 -8.20 -9.86
CA LYS A 361 24.45 -8.63 -11.20
C LYS A 361 24.59 -10.14 -11.36
N VAL A 362 25.75 -10.68 -10.99
CA VAL A 362 26.02 -12.13 -11.04
C VAL A 362 25.09 -12.91 -10.11
N ALA A 363 24.90 -12.46 -8.87
CA ALA A 363 24.03 -13.10 -7.90
C ALA A 363 22.54 -13.09 -8.31
N LEU A 364 22.10 -12.00 -8.97
CA LEU A 364 20.71 -11.86 -9.42
C LEU A 364 20.37 -12.72 -10.65
N CYS A 365 21.35 -12.92 -11.56
CA CYS A 365 21.15 -13.64 -12.82
C CYS A 365 21.66 -15.08 -12.79
N GLY A 366 22.27 -15.52 -11.69
CA GLY A 366 22.97 -16.80 -11.60
C GLY A 366 24.34 -16.76 -12.30
N TYR A 367 25.22 -17.68 -11.89
CA TYR A 367 26.62 -17.76 -12.36
C TYR A 367 26.80 -18.21 -13.82
N GLY A 368 25.70 -18.57 -14.52
CA GLY A 368 25.74 -19.12 -15.88
C GLY A 368 25.09 -18.25 -16.97
N GLY A 369 24.76 -17.00 -16.68
CA GLY A 369 24.07 -16.12 -17.64
C GLY A 369 22.56 -16.39 -17.74
N VAL A 370 21.93 -15.92 -18.84
CA VAL A 370 20.48 -15.93 -19.03
C VAL A 370 19.85 -17.34 -18.98
N GLU A 371 20.55 -18.36 -19.50
CA GLU A 371 20.05 -19.74 -19.51
C GLU A 371 20.05 -20.32 -18.09
N ALA A 372 21.10 -20.08 -17.30
CA ALA A 372 21.17 -20.49 -15.91
C ALA A 372 20.12 -19.76 -15.03
N ALA A 373 19.80 -18.51 -15.35
CA ALA A 373 18.76 -17.76 -14.63
C ALA A 373 17.36 -18.39 -14.76
N ARG A 374 17.08 -19.10 -15.86
CA ARG A 374 15.80 -19.82 -16.05
C ARG A 374 15.68 -21.05 -15.18
N GLU A 375 16.79 -21.70 -14.88
CA GLU A 375 16.84 -22.94 -14.10
C GLU A 375 16.95 -22.68 -12.59
N THR A 376 17.43 -21.49 -12.19
CA THR A 376 17.64 -21.14 -10.79
C THR A 376 16.34 -20.72 -10.12
N LEU A 377 15.98 -21.38 -9.02
CA LEU A 377 14.81 -21.06 -8.23
C LEU A 377 14.97 -19.74 -7.49
N LYS A 378 13.84 -19.07 -7.19
CA LYS A 378 13.83 -17.82 -6.45
C LYS A 378 14.57 -17.89 -5.10
N PRO A 379 14.41 -18.95 -4.25
CA PRO A 379 15.14 -19.06 -2.99
C PRO A 379 16.67 -19.16 -3.17
N GLU A 380 17.14 -19.76 -4.25
CA GLU A 380 18.57 -19.89 -4.55
C GLU A 380 19.17 -18.54 -4.94
N ARG A 381 18.46 -17.76 -5.76
CA ARG A 381 18.86 -16.37 -6.09
C ARG A 381 18.88 -15.48 -4.86
N GLU A 382 17.85 -15.57 -4.00
CA GLU A 382 17.80 -14.83 -2.74
C GLU A 382 18.95 -15.20 -1.80
N ALA A 383 19.33 -16.47 -1.76
CA ALA A 383 20.47 -16.94 -0.99
C ALA A 383 21.79 -16.37 -1.53
N ALA A 384 22.01 -16.39 -2.86
CA ALA A 384 23.20 -15.84 -3.48
C ALA A 384 23.33 -14.32 -3.23
N VAL A 385 22.25 -13.57 -3.38
CA VAL A 385 22.23 -12.13 -3.06
C VAL A 385 22.50 -11.90 -1.57
N SER A 386 21.93 -12.71 -0.69
CA SER A 386 22.17 -12.63 0.76
C SER A 386 23.63 -12.89 1.14
N GLU A 387 24.31 -13.78 0.45
CA GLU A 387 25.75 -14.04 0.66
C GLU A 387 26.60 -12.82 0.30
N VAL A 388 26.36 -12.22 -0.89
CA VAL A 388 27.03 -10.98 -1.28
C VAL A 388 26.76 -9.87 -0.26
N GLN A 389 25.52 -9.70 0.18
CA GLN A 389 25.16 -8.69 1.16
C GLN A 389 25.90 -8.91 2.49
N LYS A 390 25.94 -10.14 3.00
CA LYS A 390 26.66 -10.49 4.25
C LYS A 390 28.15 -10.20 4.14
N ALA A 391 28.78 -10.56 3.01
CA ALA A 391 30.20 -10.32 2.78
C ALA A 391 30.53 -8.82 2.76
N VAL A 392 29.75 -8.02 2.04
CA VAL A 392 29.92 -6.56 1.96
C VAL A 392 29.69 -5.89 3.33
N ILE A 393 28.67 -6.31 4.06
CA ILE A 393 28.42 -5.80 5.42
C ILE A 393 29.61 -6.12 6.34
N ALA A 394 30.11 -7.35 6.35
CA ALA A 394 31.24 -7.73 7.18
C ALA A 394 32.50 -6.92 6.87
N GLN A 395 32.80 -6.64 5.59
CA GLN A 395 33.95 -5.86 5.17
C GLN A 395 33.86 -4.38 5.55
N LEU A 396 32.66 -3.78 5.48
CA LEU A 396 32.46 -2.35 5.64
C LEU A 396 32.12 -1.93 7.08
N THR A 397 31.56 -2.83 7.89
CA THR A 397 31.17 -2.52 9.28
C THR A 397 32.19 -3.01 10.32
N GLY A 398 33.29 -3.66 9.91
CA GLY A 398 34.33 -4.12 10.85
C GLY A 398 33.86 -5.22 11.80
N GLY A 399 32.74 -5.87 11.55
CA GLY A 399 32.23 -6.99 12.32
C GLY A 399 33.12 -8.21 12.11
N GLY A 400 34.12 -8.38 12.99
CA GLY A 400 35.11 -9.44 12.96
C GLY A 400 34.54 -10.84 13.20
N ALA A 401 33.98 -11.41 12.17
CA ALA A 401 34.14 -12.79 11.83
C ALA A 401 34.74 -12.77 10.42
N GLU A 402 36.00 -13.13 10.31
CA GLU A 402 36.56 -13.39 9.00
C GLU A 402 35.55 -14.24 8.24
N PRO A 403 35.04 -13.80 7.08
CA PRO A 403 34.39 -14.70 6.18
C PRO A 403 35.46 -15.77 5.90
N ARG A 404 35.23 -16.97 6.29
CA ARG A 404 35.93 -18.12 5.71
C ARG A 404 35.40 -18.23 4.29
N LEU A 405 35.87 -17.35 3.48
CA LEU A 405 35.83 -17.48 2.05
C LEU A 405 36.88 -18.54 1.69
N GLY A 406 36.40 -19.70 1.35
CA GLY A 406 37.06 -20.50 0.36
C GLY A 406 36.88 -19.88 -1.02
N ASP A 407 37.08 -18.55 -1.19
CA ASP A 407 36.46 -17.81 -2.25
C ASP A 407 37.29 -16.69 -2.81
N GLU A 408 38.57 -16.68 -2.52
CA GLU A 408 39.54 -16.07 -3.43
C GLU A 408 39.35 -16.62 -4.86
N THR A 409 38.95 -17.90 -4.98
CA THR A 409 38.65 -18.56 -6.26
C THR A 409 37.44 -18.01 -7.01
N ILE A 410 36.41 -17.46 -6.35
CA ILE A 410 35.24 -16.91 -7.03
C ILE A 410 35.55 -15.50 -7.56
N ILE A 411 36.27 -14.70 -6.78
CA ILE A 411 36.69 -13.35 -7.17
C ILE A 411 37.79 -13.41 -8.26
N GLU A 412 38.77 -14.31 -8.12
CA GLU A 412 39.79 -14.56 -9.17
C GLU A 412 39.15 -15.10 -10.44
N GLY A 413 38.22 -16.04 -10.38
CA GLY A 413 37.55 -16.58 -11.55
C GLY A 413 36.68 -15.58 -12.31
N LEU A 414 36.24 -14.50 -11.68
CA LEU A 414 35.53 -13.39 -12.29
C LEU A 414 36.45 -12.33 -12.85
N LEU A 415 37.64 -12.10 -12.25
CA LEU A 415 38.60 -11.11 -12.66
C LEU A 415 39.52 -11.60 -13.81
N GLU A 416 39.72 -12.91 -13.97
CA GLU A 416 40.49 -13.48 -15.07
C GLU A 416 39.83 -13.36 -16.45
N LYS A 417 38.55 -13.02 -16.51
CA LYS A 417 37.82 -12.89 -17.78
C LYS A 417 37.87 -11.51 -18.44
N GLU A 418 38.22 -10.46 -17.68
CA GLU A 418 38.41 -9.12 -18.29
C GLU A 418 39.57 -8.36 -17.60
N GLY A 419 40.74 -8.37 -18.24
CA GLY A 419 41.83 -7.38 -18.20
C GLY A 419 42.23 -6.80 -16.82
N GLY A 420 43.13 -7.46 -16.16
CA GLY A 420 44.24 -6.99 -15.33
C GLY A 420 44.12 -5.72 -14.50
N ALA A 421 43.71 -5.84 -13.22
CA ALA A 421 44.17 -4.90 -12.20
C ALA A 421 45.55 -5.36 -11.68
N THR A 422 46.50 -4.41 -11.53
CA THR A 422 47.87 -4.71 -11.11
C THR A 422 47.93 -5.09 -9.63
N GLU A 423 48.87 -5.99 -9.27
CA GLU A 423 49.13 -6.43 -7.90
C GLU A 423 49.35 -5.25 -6.91
N GLU A 424 49.80 -4.10 -7.39
CA GLU A 424 49.95 -2.87 -6.57
C GLU A 424 48.63 -2.25 -6.14
N GLU A 425 47.58 -2.33 -6.97
CA GLU A 425 46.24 -1.82 -6.60
C GLU A 425 45.52 -2.75 -5.60
N ALA A 426 45.73 -4.05 -5.68
CA ALA A 426 45.22 -5.02 -4.71
C ALA A 426 45.94 -4.88 -3.36
N ALA A 427 47.25 -4.63 -3.34
CA ALA A 427 48.03 -4.40 -2.14
C ALA A 427 47.68 -3.06 -1.44
N ALA A 428 47.39 -2.00 -2.23
CA ALA A 428 46.94 -0.72 -1.68
C ALA A 428 45.52 -0.82 -1.05
N ALA A 429 44.65 -1.66 -1.61
CA ALA A 429 43.34 -1.92 -1.05
C ALA A 429 43.42 -2.73 0.27
N ALA A 430 44.34 -3.68 0.38
CA ALA A 430 44.59 -4.45 1.60
C ALA A 430 45.26 -3.62 2.71
N ALA A 431 46.12 -2.68 2.39
CA ALA A 431 46.82 -1.82 3.35
C ALA A 431 45.89 -0.74 3.99
N ALA A 432 44.76 -0.44 3.37
CA ALA A 432 43.75 0.49 3.92
C ALA A 432 42.81 -0.12 4.95
N ALA A 433 42.87 -1.44 5.18
CA ALA A 433 42.08 -2.15 6.17
C ALA A 433 42.82 -2.27 7.49
N ALA A 434 42.88 -1.18 8.28
CA ALA A 434 43.30 -1.25 9.67
C ALA A 434 42.21 -1.90 10.53
N PRO A 435 42.53 -2.93 11.37
CA PRO A 435 41.56 -3.60 12.19
C PRO A 435 41.18 -2.71 13.40
N GLY A 436 39.92 -2.36 13.56
CA GLY A 436 39.44 -1.90 14.86
C GLY A 436 38.36 -0.83 14.93
N ALA A 437 37.90 -0.22 13.87
CA ALA A 437 36.77 0.70 13.94
C ALA A 437 35.73 0.35 12.89
N SER A 438 34.48 0.20 13.29
CA SER A 438 33.36 0.15 12.38
C SER A 438 33.40 1.39 11.50
N ARG A 439 33.67 1.23 10.22
CA ARG A 439 33.91 2.36 9.32
C ARG A 439 32.61 3.01 8.88
N PHE A 440 31.55 2.23 8.79
CA PHE A 440 30.23 2.69 8.36
C PHE A 440 29.14 2.07 9.23
N ASP A 441 28.01 2.77 9.35
CA ASP A 441 26.82 2.24 10.00
C ASP A 441 26.20 1.12 9.16
N ILE A 442 25.73 0.07 9.84
CA ILE A 442 25.16 -1.12 9.19
C ILE A 442 23.90 -0.80 8.39
N ALA A 443 23.10 0.19 8.84
CA ALA A 443 21.89 0.61 8.15
C ALA A 443 22.20 1.40 6.88
N ASP A 444 23.25 2.24 6.90
CA ASP A 444 23.72 2.95 5.71
C ASP A 444 24.23 1.95 4.66
N VAL A 445 25.01 0.94 5.08
CA VAL A 445 25.49 -0.13 4.20
C VAL A 445 24.33 -0.93 3.61
N ARG A 446 23.33 -1.31 4.41
CA ARG A 446 22.15 -2.02 3.91
C ARG A 446 21.33 -1.18 2.93
N SER A 447 21.15 0.10 3.22
CA SER A 447 20.43 1.02 2.33
C SER A 447 21.16 1.18 0.99
N GLU A 448 22.50 1.25 1.00
CA GLU A 448 23.30 1.33 -0.23
C GLU A 448 23.29 0.00 -1.01
N LEU A 449 23.34 -1.15 -0.33
CA LEU A 449 23.17 -2.47 -0.94
C LEU A 449 21.83 -2.61 -1.68
N LYS A 450 20.75 -2.13 -1.07
CA LYS A 450 19.42 -2.15 -1.68
C LYS A 450 19.38 -1.30 -2.95
N GLN A 451 19.99 -0.11 -2.90
CA GLN A 451 20.08 0.78 -4.05
C GLN A 451 20.95 0.15 -5.16
N SER A 452 22.11 -0.40 -4.82
CA SER A 452 23.00 -1.10 -5.77
C SER A 452 22.32 -2.31 -6.40
N ALA A 453 21.53 -3.08 -5.66
CA ALA A 453 20.75 -4.20 -6.20
C ALA A 453 19.67 -3.73 -7.19
N CYS A 454 19.01 -2.60 -6.94
CA CYS A 454 18.06 -2.01 -7.89
C CYS A 454 18.75 -1.54 -9.17
N ILE A 455 19.94 -0.95 -9.07
CA ILE A 455 20.75 -0.53 -10.21
C ILE A 455 21.18 -1.75 -11.01
N ALA A 456 21.79 -2.75 -10.35
CA ALA A 456 22.24 -3.99 -10.96
C ALA A 456 21.12 -4.69 -11.75
N LEU A 457 19.92 -4.80 -11.16
CA LEU A 457 18.78 -5.40 -11.83
C LEU A 457 18.36 -4.63 -13.08
N ARG A 458 18.31 -3.29 -13.01
CA ARG A 458 17.94 -2.46 -14.16
C ARG A 458 18.95 -2.57 -15.29
N GLU A 459 20.24 -2.55 -14.97
CA GLU A 459 21.33 -2.69 -15.95
C GLU A 459 21.28 -4.05 -16.63
N VAL A 460 21.11 -5.14 -15.87
CA VAL A 460 20.95 -6.49 -16.43
C VAL A 460 19.79 -6.55 -17.41
N VAL A 461 18.61 -6.04 -17.05
CA VAL A 461 17.45 -6.05 -17.94
C VAL A 461 17.67 -5.18 -19.17
N ALA A 462 18.33 -4.01 -19.02
CA ALA A 462 18.63 -3.11 -20.12
C ALA A 462 19.66 -3.70 -21.10
N GLU A 463 20.68 -4.39 -20.59
CA GLU A 463 21.76 -4.98 -21.40
C GLU A 463 21.33 -6.29 -22.09
N THR A 464 20.54 -7.12 -21.39
CA THR A 464 20.22 -8.48 -21.89
C THR A 464 18.81 -8.62 -22.45
N GLY A 465 17.90 -7.67 -22.19
CA GLY A 465 16.46 -7.80 -22.47
C GLY A 465 15.78 -8.91 -21.67
N THR A 466 16.46 -9.43 -20.64
CA THR A 466 16.01 -10.59 -19.86
C THR A 466 15.85 -10.22 -18.39
N ARG A 467 14.75 -10.65 -17.78
CA ARG A 467 14.49 -10.47 -16.34
C ARG A 467 15.31 -11.45 -15.52
N GLN A 468 15.43 -11.19 -14.22
CA GLN A 468 16.19 -12.03 -13.27
C GLN A 468 15.76 -13.52 -13.20
N ASP A 469 14.56 -13.86 -13.66
CA ASP A 469 14.03 -15.22 -13.74
C ASP A 469 14.09 -15.81 -15.17
N GLY A 470 14.88 -15.21 -16.05
CA GLY A 470 15.10 -15.65 -17.41
C GLY A 470 14.00 -15.35 -18.42
N ARG A 471 12.89 -14.70 -17.99
CA ARG A 471 11.82 -14.26 -18.89
C ARG A 471 12.27 -13.05 -19.72
N SER A 472 11.74 -12.94 -20.93
CA SER A 472 11.84 -11.71 -21.71
C SER A 472 11.02 -10.57 -21.09
N THR A 473 11.12 -9.36 -21.61
CA THR A 473 10.35 -8.21 -21.15
C THR A 473 8.84 -8.36 -21.40
N THR A 474 8.44 -9.19 -22.36
CA THR A 474 7.06 -9.44 -22.76
C THR A 474 6.46 -10.73 -22.19
N ASP A 475 7.28 -11.64 -21.66
CA ASP A 475 6.79 -12.92 -21.13
C ASP A 475 5.97 -12.74 -19.86
N VAL A 476 4.87 -13.45 -19.77
CA VAL A 476 4.03 -13.59 -18.56
C VAL A 476 4.46 -14.85 -17.82
N ARG A 477 4.36 -14.84 -16.48
CA ARG A 477 4.57 -16.06 -15.66
C ARG A 477 3.52 -17.10 -16.02
N ASP A 478 3.92 -18.38 -15.98
CA ASP A 478 2.99 -19.48 -16.21
C ASP A 478 1.82 -19.42 -15.23
N ILE A 479 0.62 -19.63 -15.78
CA ILE A 479 -0.64 -19.64 -15.04
C ILE A 479 -1.21 -21.06 -15.11
N ASP A 480 -1.42 -21.68 -13.93
CA ASP A 480 -2.12 -22.95 -13.78
C ASP A 480 -3.35 -22.74 -12.91
N ILE A 481 -4.50 -23.25 -13.37
CA ILE A 481 -5.78 -23.13 -12.66
C ILE A 481 -6.38 -24.52 -12.49
N ARG A 482 -6.53 -24.94 -11.23
CA ARG A 482 -7.15 -26.23 -10.89
C ARG A 482 -8.47 -26.01 -10.20
N MET A 483 -9.55 -26.33 -10.92
CA MET A 483 -10.91 -26.26 -10.39
C MET A 483 -11.23 -27.53 -9.58
N GLY A 484 -12.04 -27.37 -8.52
CA GLY A 484 -12.49 -28.50 -7.71
C GLY A 484 -11.37 -29.20 -6.93
N CYS A 485 -10.35 -28.45 -6.51
CA CYS A 485 -9.18 -28.98 -5.81
C CYS A 485 -9.46 -29.43 -4.36
N LEU A 486 -10.62 -29.05 -3.78
CA LEU A 486 -11.05 -29.46 -2.44
C LEU A 486 -12.18 -30.50 -2.51
N PRO A 487 -12.40 -31.27 -1.42
CA PRO A 487 -13.50 -32.23 -1.32
C PRO A 487 -14.88 -31.57 -1.53
N LYS A 488 -15.87 -32.37 -1.96
CA LYS A 488 -17.22 -31.91 -2.33
C LYS A 488 -18.02 -31.18 -1.25
N MET A 489 -17.57 -31.18 0.01
CA MET A 489 -18.19 -30.42 1.08
C MET A 489 -18.07 -28.90 0.86
N VAL A 490 -17.11 -28.48 0.06
CA VAL A 490 -16.96 -27.10 -0.41
C VAL A 490 -17.72 -26.98 -1.73
N HIS A 491 -18.66 -26.01 -1.84
CA HIS A 491 -19.52 -25.86 -3.02
C HIS A 491 -18.73 -25.56 -4.30
N GLY A 492 -17.67 -24.76 -4.18
CA GLY A 492 -16.71 -24.49 -5.23
C GLY A 492 -15.32 -24.25 -4.68
N SER A 493 -14.31 -24.69 -5.40
CA SER A 493 -12.91 -24.40 -5.07
C SER A 493 -12.06 -24.28 -6.31
N ALA A 494 -11.08 -23.40 -6.28
CA ALA A 494 -10.08 -23.22 -7.33
C ALA A 494 -8.73 -22.90 -6.72
N LEU A 495 -7.68 -23.57 -7.20
CA LEU A 495 -6.31 -23.22 -6.92
C LEU A 495 -5.74 -22.50 -8.13
N PHE A 496 -5.47 -21.22 -7.97
CA PHE A 496 -4.80 -20.39 -8.96
C PHE A 496 -3.31 -20.32 -8.64
N THR A 497 -2.47 -20.64 -9.61
CA THR A 497 -1.01 -20.58 -9.48
C THR A 497 -0.45 -19.67 -10.57
N ARG A 498 0.37 -18.69 -10.20
CA ARG A 498 1.12 -17.85 -11.13
C ARG A 498 2.60 -17.90 -10.77
N GLY A 499 3.37 -18.67 -11.51
CA GLY A 499 4.72 -19.03 -11.13
C GLY A 499 4.72 -19.79 -9.80
N GLU A 500 5.38 -19.26 -8.76
CA GLU A 500 5.42 -19.86 -7.42
C GLU A 500 4.32 -19.33 -6.48
N THR A 501 3.60 -18.28 -6.87
CA THR A 501 2.55 -17.68 -6.04
C THR A 501 1.23 -18.41 -6.23
N GLN A 502 0.61 -18.83 -5.16
CA GLN A 502 -0.65 -19.56 -5.17
C GLN A 502 -1.75 -18.81 -4.41
N SER A 503 -2.98 -18.94 -4.91
CA SER A 503 -4.19 -18.47 -4.25
C SER A 503 -5.23 -19.57 -4.27
N LEU A 504 -5.70 -20.01 -3.09
CA LEU A 504 -6.80 -20.94 -2.94
C LEU A 504 -8.10 -20.16 -2.73
N ALA A 505 -8.99 -20.25 -3.70
CA ALA A 505 -10.31 -19.63 -3.64
C ALA A 505 -11.38 -20.68 -3.32
N THR A 506 -12.34 -20.34 -2.47
CA THR A 506 -13.52 -21.15 -2.19
C THR A 506 -14.78 -20.34 -2.44
N ALA A 507 -15.82 -21.01 -2.92
CA ALA A 507 -17.13 -20.41 -3.13
C ALA A 507 -18.19 -21.20 -2.35
N THR A 508 -19.07 -20.48 -1.66
CA THR A 508 -20.23 -21.07 -1.00
C THR A 508 -21.49 -20.51 -1.65
N LEU A 509 -22.36 -21.39 -2.14
CA LEU A 509 -23.64 -21.01 -2.72
C LEU A 509 -24.69 -21.02 -1.61
N GLY A 510 -25.46 -19.96 -1.52
CA GLY A 510 -26.53 -19.80 -0.54
C GLY A 510 -27.53 -18.75 -0.98
N ASP A 511 -28.58 -18.55 -0.17
CA ASP A 511 -29.51 -17.45 -0.37
C ASP A 511 -28.97 -16.12 0.16
N ALA A 512 -29.70 -15.03 -0.07
CA ALA A 512 -29.29 -13.71 0.36
C ALA A 512 -29.15 -13.55 1.89
N SER A 513 -29.79 -14.44 2.68
CA SER A 513 -29.68 -14.41 4.15
C SER A 513 -28.36 -14.98 4.65
N MET A 514 -27.72 -15.83 3.85
CA MET A 514 -26.43 -16.47 4.14
C MET A 514 -25.23 -15.62 3.69
N SER A 515 -25.47 -14.57 2.91
CA SER A 515 -24.37 -13.68 2.51
C SER A 515 -23.83 -12.91 3.71
N GLU A 516 -22.51 -12.72 3.71
CA GLU A 516 -21.87 -11.84 4.69
C GLU A 516 -22.47 -10.44 4.56
N ARG A 517 -23.02 -9.93 5.66
CA ARG A 517 -23.57 -8.57 5.72
C ARG A 517 -22.49 -7.66 6.27
N TYR A 518 -21.97 -6.81 5.43
CA TYR A 518 -21.19 -5.68 5.91
C TYR A 518 -22.18 -4.66 6.50
N GLU A 519 -22.19 -4.54 7.81
CA GLU A 519 -22.87 -3.42 8.47
C GLU A 519 -21.98 -2.18 8.25
N GLY A 520 -22.21 -1.51 7.13
CA GLY A 520 -21.58 -0.24 6.76
C GLY A 520 -22.54 0.92 6.97
#